data_7cec7c369f6e460d39cac2b14ae13f04
#
_entry.id   7cec7c369f6e460d39cac2b14ae13f04
#
_cell.length_a   1.000
_cell.length_b   1.000
_cell.length_c   1.000
_cell.angle_alpha   90.00
_cell.angle_beta   90.00
_cell.angle_gamma   90.00
#
_symmetry.space_group_name_H-M   'P 1'
#
loop_
_entity.id
_entity.type
_entity.pdbx_description
1 polymer ?
#
loop_
_entity_poly.entity_id
_entity_poly.type
_entity_poly.pdbx_seq_one_letter_code
_entity_poly.pdbx_strand_id
1 'polypeptide(L)'
;MFCSFADFVSIEKAMNAQVQREVKQTDSVSGYRSLEFYAPHGVVKIVPDKDCPGSTAYMLQLNNWSLMSIGSCVQLTELDGNRVLRQSADDGIEVRVHSYSQLACTAPGHNCVVTLP
;
A
#
# COMPACT_ATOMS: atom_id res chain seq x y z
N MET A 1 0.03 -8.43 -6.14
CA MET A 1 -1.34 -8.72 -5.66
C MET A 1 -1.35 -8.63 -4.15
N PHE A 2 -2.31 -7.88 -3.59
CA PHE A 2 -2.51 -7.72 -2.15
C PHE A 2 -3.77 -8.46 -1.73
N CYS A 3 -3.73 -9.19 -0.64
CA CYS A 3 -4.87 -9.94 -0.10
C CYS A 3 -4.80 -10.02 1.43
N SER A 4 -5.90 -10.44 2.08
CA SER A 4 -5.92 -10.63 3.52
C SER A 4 -4.99 -11.78 3.96
N PHE A 5 -4.61 -11.82 5.23
CA PHE A 5 -3.79 -12.92 5.76
C PHE A 5 -4.48 -14.28 5.66
N ALA A 6 -5.81 -14.33 5.86
CA ALA A 6 -6.56 -15.57 5.76
C ALA A 6 -6.58 -16.10 4.32
N ASP A 7 -6.81 -15.21 3.37
CA ASP A 7 -6.81 -15.54 1.94
C ASP A 7 -5.41 -15.96 1.46
N PHE A 8 -4.37 -15.29 1.95
CA PHE A 8 -2.99 -15.66 1.66
C PHE A 8 -2.68 -17.11 2.08
N VAL A 9 -3.08 -17.49 3.29
CA VAL A 9 -2.89 -18.88 3.79
C VAL A 9 -3.70 -19.88 2.94
N SER A 10 -4.90 -19.51 2.51
CA SER A 10 -5.75 -20.35 1.66
C SER A 10 -5.11 -20.55 0.27
N ILE A 11 -4.60 -19.48 -0.33
CA ILE A 11 -3.87 -19.53 -1.60
C ILE A 11 -2.58 -20.38 -1.43
N GLU A 12 -1.85 -20.18 -0.35
CA GLU A 12 -0.65 -20.97 -0.07
C GLU A 12 -0.95 -22.47 0.03
N LYS A 13 -2.02 -22.85 0.71
CA LYS A 13 -2.46 -24.26 0.79
C LYS A 13 -2.86 -24.82 -0.56
N ALA A 14 -3.59 -24.07 -1.36
CA ALA A 14 -4.00 -24.47 -2.70
C ALA A 14 -2.79 -24.64 -3.63
N MET A 15 -1.82 -23.75 -3.57
CA MET A 15 -0.58 -23.85 -4.35
C MET A 15 0.28 -25.04 -3.94
N ASN A 16 0.40 -25.32 -2.64
CA ASN A 16 1.18 -26.46 -2.14
C ASN A 16 0.62 -27.82 -2.58
N ALA A 17 -0.67 -27.89 -2.88
CA ALA A 17 -1.32 -29.11 -3.35
C ALA A 17 -1.02 -29.42 -4.83
N GLN A 18 -0.55 -28.46 -5.61
CA GLN A 18 -0.45 -28.58 -7.07
C GLN A 18 0.93 -28.30 -7.67
N VAL A 19 1.86 -27.64 -6.96
CA VAL A 19 3.15 -27.18 -7.53
C VAL A 19 4.30 -27.36 -6.54
N GLN A 20 5.43 -27.89 -7.03
CA GLN A 20 6.72 -27.80 -6.30
C GLN A 20 7.10 -26.32 -6.16
N ARG A 21 7.18 -25.88 -4.93
CA ARG A 21 7.34 -24.48 -4.55
C ARG A 21 8.82 -24.17 -4.31
N GLU A 22 9.39 -23.28 -5.09
CA GLU A 22 10.57 -22.54 -4.69
C GLU A 22 10.16 -21.37 -3.80
N VAL A 23 10.38 -21.49 -2.50
CA VAL A 23 10.29 -20.37 -1.59
C VAL A 23 11.57 -19.56 -1.72
N LYS A 24 11.61 -18.62 -2.63
CA LYS A 24 12.65 -17.59 -2.58
C LYS A 24 12.36 -16.69 -1.40
N GLN A 25 13.13 -16.87 -0.35
CA GLN A 25 13.24 -15.90 0.71
C GLN A 25 13.99 -14.69 0.11
N THR A 26 13.24 -13.78 -0.50
CA THR A 26 13.81 -12.52 -0.96
C THR A 26 14.22 -11.73 0.27
N ASP A 27 15.46 -11.22 0.25
CA ASP A 27 16.06 -10.36 1.27
C ASP A 27 15.18 -9.15 1.61
N SER A 28 14.08 -9.38 2.29
CA SER A 28 13.30 -8.29 2.86
C SER A 28 13.70 -8.18 4.32
N VAL A 29 14.40 -7.11 4.62
CA VAL A 29 14.82 -6.68 5.97
C VAL A 29 13.65 -6.57 6.96
N SER A 30 12.41 -6.78 6.53
CA SER A 30 11.19 -6.59 7.31
C SER A 30 10.31 -7.83 7.51
N GLY A 31 10.81 -9.05 7.26
CA GLY A 31 10.08 -10.28 7.64
C GLY A 31 8.74 -10.55 6.94
N TYR A 32 8.42 -9.84 5.87
CA TYR A 32 7.20 -10.07 5.10
C TYR A 32 7.36 -11.30 4.20
N ARG A 33 6.48 -12.28 4.39
CA ARG A 33 6.41 -13.47 3.55
C ARG A 33 5.61 -13.12 2.30
N SER A 34 6.19 -13.34 1.11
CA SER A 34 5.51 -13.18 -0.17
C SER A 34 5.58 -14.47 -0.97
N LEU A 35 4.55 -14.72 -1.77
CA LEU A 35 4.51 -15.81 -2.74
C LEU A 35 4.73 -15.23 -4.13
N GLU A 36 5.52 -15.90 -4.96
CA GLU A 36 5.68 -15.57 -6.38
C GLU A 36 5.00 -16.63 -7.21
N PHE A 37 4.11 -16.21 -8.09
CA PHE A 37 3.41 -17.06 -9.04
C PHE A 37 3.86 -16.71 -10.45
N TYR A 38 4.34 -17.70 -11.18
CA TYR A 38 4.77 -17.55 -12.57
C TYR A 38 3.57 -17.79 -13.50
N ALA A 39 3.03 -16.70 -14.05
CA ALA A 39 1.99 -16.73 -15.06
C ALA A 39 2.62 -16.63 -16.46
N PRO A 40 1.91 -17.06 -17.54
CA PRO A 40 2.42 -16.99 -18.91
C PRO A 40 2.84 -15.60 -19.36
N HIS A 41 2.28 -14.55 -18.76
CA HIS A 41 2.54 -13.15 -19.09
C HIS A 41 3.45 -12.43 -18.06
N GLY A 42 4.01 -13.16 -17.11
CA GLY A 42 4.92 -12.56 -16.11
C GLY A 42 4.78 -13.16 -14.72
N VAL A 43 5.47 -12.55 -13.77
CA VAL A 43 5.47 -12.97 -12.37
C VAL A 43 4.49 -12.13 -11.57
N VAL A 44 3.59 -12.79 -10.86
CA VAL A 44 2.67 -12.16 -9.92
C VAL A 44 3.19 -12.38 -8.50
N LYS A 45 3.53 -11.29 -7.82
CA LYS A 45 3.91 -11.32 -6.41
C LYS A 45 2.67 -11.14 -5.54
N ILE A 46 2.43 -12.09 -4.64
CA ILE A 46 1.31 -12.07 -3.70
C ILE A 46 1.85 -11.67 -2.33
N VAL A 47 1.29 -10.62 -1.76
CA VAL A 47 1.70 -10.04 -0.48
C VAL A 47 0.49 -9.97 0.44
N PRO A 48 0.57 -10.52 1.65
CA PRO A 48 -0.49 -10.36 2.63
C PRO A 48 -0.50 -8.94 3.19
N ASP A 49 -1.70 -8.38 3.34
CA ASP A 49 -1.91 -7.07 3.93
C ASP A 49 -3.09 -7.13 4.90
N LYS A 50 -2.91 -6.57 6.10
CA LYS A 50 -3.92 -6.59 7.16
C LYS A 50 -5.14 -5.71 6.85
N ASP A 51 -4.93 -4.68 6.04
CA ASP A 51 -5.96 -3.70 5.69
C ASP A 51 -6.79 -4.14 4.48
N CYS A 52 -6.43 -5.25 3.83
CA CYS A 52 -7.24 -5.87 2.80
C CYS A 52 -8.47 -6.54 3.39
N PRO A 53 -9.68 -6.27 2.86
CA PRO A 53 -10.89 -6.99 3.25
C PRO A 53 -10.78 -8.48 2.88
N GLY A 54 -11.44 -9.34 3.67
CA GLY A 54 -11.50 -10.77 3.39
C GLY A 54 -12.22 -11.07 2.08
N SER A 55 -11.88 -12.20 1.47
CA SER A 55 -12.41 -12.66 0.17
C SER A 55 -12.20 -11.67 -0.99
N THR A 56 -11.30 -10.71 -0.84
CA THR A 56 -11.00 -9.73 -1.88
C THR A 56 -9.50 -9.58 -2.04
N ALA A 57 -9.03 -9.60 -3.28
CA ALA A 57 -7.64 -9.35 -3.59
C ALA A 57 -7.52 -8.25 -4.65
N TYR A 58 -6.48 -7.42 -4.50
CA TYR A 58 -6.18 -6.32 -5.40
C TYR A 58 -4.93 -6.65 -6.20
N MET A 59 -5.07 -6.76 -7.51
CA MET A 59 -3.94 -6.86 -8.42
C MET A 59 -3.61 -5.47 -8.94
N LEU A 60 -2.50 -4.91 -8.48
CA LEU A 60 -2.08 -3.55 -8.78
C LEU A 60 -0.74 -3.56 -9.51
N GLN A 61 -0.66 -2.79 -10.58
CA GLN A 61 0.60 -2.45 -11.23
C GLN A 61 1.13 -1.16 -10.62
N LEU A 62 2.02 -1.31 -9.64
CA LEU A 62 2.49 -0.18 -8.82
C LEU A 62 3.21 0.92 -9.61
N ASN A 63 3.80 0.59 -10.76
CA ASN A 63 4.48 1.58 -11.62
C ASN A 63 3.53 2.65 -12.19
N ASN A 64 2.22 2.38 -12.21
CA ASN A 64 1.20 3.29 -12.71
C ASN A 64 0.60 4.17 -11.61
N TRP A 65 1.04 3.99 -10.37
CA TRP A 65 0.57 4.75 -9.22
C TRP A 65 1.62 5.77 -8.80
N SER A 66 1.19 6.99 -8.59
CA SER A 66 2.03 8.08 -8.12
C SER A 66 1.32 8.88 -7.05
N LEU A 67 2.06 9.27 -6.02
CA LEU A 67 1.57 10.21 -5.02
C LEU A 67 1.93 11.62 -5.49
N MET A 68 0.92 12.40 -5.82
CA MET A 68 1.06 13.79 -6.21
C MET A 68 0.81 14.68 -5.01
N SER A 69 1.65 15.69 -4.80
CA SER A 69 1.49 16.66 -3.73
C SER A 69 1.74 18.08 -4.24
N ILE A 70 1.07 19.03 -3.62
CA ILE A 70 1.31 20.46 -3.84
C ILE A 70 2.40 20.88 -2.84
N GLY A 71 3.64 20.94 -3.32
CA GLY A 71 4.81 21.20 -2.47
C GLY A 71 5.29 19.96 -1.72
N SER A 72 5.93 20.14 -0.58
CA SER A 72 6.39 19.03 0.27
C SER A 72 5.20 18.27 0.86
N CYS A 73 5.31 16.94 0.98
CA CYS A 73 4.21 16.10 1.51
C CYS A 73 3.74 16.54 2.90
N VAL A 74 4.65 17.03 3.72
CA VAL A 74 4.32 17.55 5.07
C VAL A 74 4.94 18.94 5.19
N GLN A 75 4.11 19.93 5.51
CA GLN A 75 4.54 21.32 5.66
C GLN A 75 3.97 21.91 6.94
N LEU A 76 4.76 22.78 7.56
CA LEU A 76 4.28 23.65 8.61
C LEU A 76 3.45 24.77 7.99
N THR A 77 2.26 25.01 8.52
CA THR A 77 1.41 26.14 8.09
C THR A 77 2.07 27.43 8.55
N GLU A 78 2.34 28.31 7.61
CA GLU A 78 2.82 29.66 7.87
C GLU A 78 1.67 30.64 7.61
N LEU A 79 1.26 31.35 8.63
CA LEU A 79 0.25 32.39 8.55
C LEU A 79 0.90 33.72 8.89
N ASP A 80 0.79 34.69 8.02
CA ASP A 80 1.35 36.04 8.17
C ASP A 80 2.87 36.07 8.54
N GLY A 81 3.62 35.13 7.98
CA GLY A 81 5.06 34.98 8.25
C GLY A 81 5.38 34.27 9.57
N ASN A 82 4.38 33.84 10.32
CA ASN A 82 4.57 33.13 11.58
C ASN A 82 4.23 31.65 11.43
N ARG A 83 5.16 30.78 11.86
CA ARG A 83 4.96 29.31 11.93
C ARG A 83 4.32 28.87 13.24
N VAL A 84 4.24 29.77 14.17
CA VAL A 84 3.76 29.55 15.52
C VAL A 84 2.63 30.52 15.79
N LEU A 85 1.45 29.97 16.09
CA LEU A 85 0.25 30.73 16.39
C LEU A 85 0.05 30.75 17.90
N ARG A 86 -0.32 31.92 18.41
CA ARG A 86 -0.76 32.05 19.80
C ARG A 86 -2.21 31.64 19.92
N GLN A 87 -2.55 30.81 20.89
CA GLN A 87 -3.93 30.50 21.21
C GLN A 87 -4.59 31.72 21.84
N SER A 88 -5.82 32.01 21.41
CA SER A 88 -6.56 33.17 21.92
C SER A 88 -7.17 32.97 23.32
N ALA A 89 -7.33 31.72 23.75
CA ALA A 89 -8.00 31.35 24.99
C ALA A 89 -7.02 31.00 26.13
N ASP A 90 -5.82 30.57 25.79
CA ASP A 90 -4.81 30.13 26.75
C ASP A 90 -3.43 30.68 26.37
N ASP A 91 -2.50 30.69 27.31
CA ASP A 91 -1.09 31.10 27.07
C ASP A 91 -0.32 29.94 26.36
N GLY A 92 -0.96 29.32 25.40
CA GLY A 92 -0.46 28.20 24.62
C GLY A 92 0.05 28.58 23.24
N ILE A 93 0.89 27.71 22.67
CA ILE A 93 1.43 27.82 21.33
C ILE A 93 0.81 26.72 20.47
N GLU A 94 0.29 27.08 19.30
CA GLU A 94 -0.25 26.15 18.32
C GLU A 94 0.66 26.09 17.10
N VAL A 95 1.06 24.86 16.72
CA VAL A 95 1.78 24.59 15.48
C VAL A 95 0.89 23.74 14.60
N ARG A 96 0.61 24.21 13.39
CA ARG A 96 -0.22 23.50 12.43
C ARG A 96 0.64 22.85 11.36
N VAL A 97 0.34 21.59 11.08
CA VAL A 97 0.95 20.81 10.01
C VAL A 97 -0.14 20.47 9.01
N HIS A 98 0.15 20.67 7.73
CA HIS A 98 -0.76 20.29 6.67
C HIS A 98 -0.07 19.44 5.61
N SER A 99 -0.86 18.62 4.92
CA SER A 99 -0.44 17.83 3.78
C SER A 99 -1.53 17.86 2.73
N TYR A 100 -1.18 18.27 1.52
CA TYR A 100 -2.06 18.21 0.36
C TYR A 100 -1.49 17.21 -0.63
N SER A 101 -1.96 15.98 -0.52
CA SER A 101 -1.51 14.90 -1.39
C SER A 101 -2.68 14.10 -1.92
N GLN A 102 -2.53 13.58 -3.13
CA GLN A 102 -3.51 12.73 -3.78
C GLN A 102 -2.80 11.58 -4.48
N LEU A 103 -3.33 10.37 -4.32
CA LEU A 103 -2.89 9.21 -5.06
C LEU A 103 -3.53 9.21 -6.45
N ALA A 104 -2.70 9.17 -7.49
CA ALA A 104 -3.13 9.14 -8.87
C ALA A 104 -2.73 7.83 -9.55
N CYS A 105 -3.62 7.30 -10.39
CA CYS A 105 -3.35 6.15 -11.24
C CYS A 105 -3.43 6.57 -12.70
N THR A 106 -2.34 6.42 -13.44
CA THR A 106 -2.27 6.81 -14.86
C THR A 106 -2.91 5.80 -15.81
N ALA A 107 -2.98 4.52 -15.41
CA ALA A 107 -3.53 3.45 -16.22
C ALA A 107 -4.42 2.52 -15.37
N PRO A 108 -5.65 2.94 -15.04
CA PRO A 108 -6.54 2.15 -14.17
C PRO A 108 -6.91 0.78 -14.77
N GLY A 109 -6.93 0.64 -16.08
CA GLY A 109 -7.21 -0.64 -16.75
C GLY A 109 -6.16 -1.74 -16.54
N HIS A 110 -5.00 -1.41 -15.99
CA HIS A 110 -3.98 -2.40 -15.61
C HIS A 110 -4.14 -2.92 -14.18
N ASN A 111 -5.17 -2.49 -13.50
CA ASN A 111 -5.47 -2.92 -12.15
C ASN A 111 -6.79 -3.67 -12.13
N CYS A 112 -6.90 -4.68 -11.28
CA CYS A 112 -8.17 -5.39 -11.12
C CYS A 112 -8.41 -5.79 -9.65
N VAL A 113 -9.68 -5.98 -9.34
CA VAL A 113 -10.14 -6.54 -8.08
C VAL A 113 -10.58 -7.97 -8.34
N VAL A 114 -10.10 -8.90 -7.53
CA VAL A 114 -10.43 -10.33 -7.63
C VAL A 114 -11.23 -10.70 -6.40
N THR A 115 -12.41 -11.27 -6.60
CA THR A 115 -13.17 -11.86 -5.50
C THR A 115 -12.73 -13.30 -5.33
N LEU A 116 -12.32 -13.65 -4.14
CA LEU A 116 -11.92 -15.00 -3.76
C LEU A 116 -13.11 -15.77 -3.18
N PRO A 117 -13.20 -17.08 -3.40
CA PRO A 117 -14.29 -17.89 -2.89
C PRO A 117 -14.29 -18.03 -1.38
#